data_a6107432650a491edfeab552f497a041
#
_entry.id   a6107432650a491edfeab552f497a041
#
_cell.length_a   1.000
_cell.length_b   1.000
_cell.length_c   1.000
_cell.angle_alpha   90.00
_cell.angle_beta   90.00
_cell.angle_gamma   90.00
#
_symmetry.space_group_name_H-M   'P 1'
#
loop_
_entity.id
_entity.type
_entity.pdbx_description
1 polymer ?
#
loop_
_entity_poly.entity_id
_entity_poly.type
_entity_poly.pdbx_seq_one_letter_code
_entity_poly.pdbx_strand_id
1 'polypeptide(L)'
;MEKDVPIVVVKGVGKSYGTVEALKEVSFVVERGEIFGLIGPDGAGKSTLFRILTTLLLADKGTATIGGLDVATEYKQIRTKVGYMPGRFSLYQDLSVEENLEFFATVFHTTVQENYDLIKDIYQQIEPFRKRRAGALSG
;
A
#
# COMPACT_ATOMS: atom_id res chain seq x y z
N MET A 1 20.35 -10.54 15.44
CA MET A 1 19.12 -11.33 15.50
C MET A 1 17.93 -10.38 15.58
N GLU A 2 17.49 -9.89 14.42
CA GLU A 2 16.32 -9.00 14.29
C GLU A 2 15.01 -9.77 13.97
N LYS A 3 14.88 -10.99 14.49
CA LYS A 3 13.80 -11.91 14.08
C LYS A 3 12.47 -11.76 14.83
N ASP A 4 12.41 -10.95 15.87
CA ASP A 4 11.26 -10.99 16.79
C ASP A 4 10.39 -9.72 16.83
N VAL A 5 10.58 -8.78 15.90
CA VAL A 5 9.71 -7.62 15.83
C VAL A 5 8.71 -7.80 14.68
N PRO A 6 7.41 -7.85 14.98
CA PRO A 6 6.36 -7.92 13.95
C PRO A 6 6.52 -6.80 12.93
N ILE A 7 6.19 -7.10 11.67
CA ILE A 7 6.29 -6.09 10.60
C ILE A 7 5.20 -5.02 10.71
N VAL A 8 4.01 -5.40 11.18
CA VAL A 8 2.93 -4.45 11.46
C VAL A 8 2.40 -4.69 12.88
N VAL A 9 2.25 -3.62 13.64
CA VAL A 9 1.59 -3.65 14.95
C VAL A 9 0.52 -2.56 14.96
N VAL A 10 -0.72 -2.94 15.23
CA VAL A 10 -1.86 -2.02 15.36
C VAL A 10 -2.42 -2.17 16.76
N LYS A 11 -2.57 -1.06 17.50
CA LYS A 11 -3.05 -1.05 18.90
C LYS A 11 -4.14 0.00 19.08
N GLY A 12 -5.37 -0.46 19.29
CA GLY A 12 -6.51 0.37 19.63
C GLY A 12 -6.83 1.46 18.62
N VAL A 13 -6.53 1.22 17.33
CA VAL A 13 -6.72 2.23 16.29
C VAL A 13 -8.21 2.51 16.09
N GLY A 14 -8.57 3.79 16.21
CA GLY A 14 -9.89 4.32 15.97
C GLY A 14 -9.86 5.44 14.94
N LYS A 15 -10.93 5.51 14.11
CA LYS A 15 -11.13 6.58 13.13
C LYS A 15 -12.60 6.85 12.91
N SER A 16 -12.98 8.12 12.98
CA SER A 16 -14.34 8.58 12.71
C SER A 16 -14.38 9.59 11.59
N TYR A 17 -15.50 9.62 10.87
CA TYR A 17 -15.85 10.62 9.87
C TYR A 17 -17.20 11.23 10.27
N GLY A 18 -17.15 12.40 10.91
CA GLY A 18 -18.33 12.98 11.50
C GLY A 18 -18.92 12.05 12.56
N THR A 19 -20.16 11.60 12.36
CA THR A 19 -20.87 10.67 13.24
C THR A 19 -20.60 9.19 12.95
N VAL A 20 -19.89 8.88 11.88
CA VAL A 20 -19.60 7.50 11.47
C VAL A 20 -18.27 7.05 12.03
N GLU A 21 -18.28 6.09 12.93
CA GLU A 21 -17.08 5.43 13.46
C GLU A 21 -16.63 4.34 12.48
N ALA A 22 -15.64 4.65 11.63
CA ALA A 22 -15.14 3.74 10.60
C ALA A 22 -14.24 2.65 11.18
N LEU A 23 -13.47 2.96 12.23
CA LEU A 23 -12.64 2.00 12.96
C LEU A 23 -12.86 2.19 14.45
N LYS A 24 -13.07 1.07 15.15
CA LYS A 24 -13.31 1.05 16.59
C LYS A 24 -12.31 0.11 17.27
N GLU A 25 -11.32 0.70 17.95
CA GLU A 25 -10.32 -0.01 18.76
C GLU A 25 -9.70 -1.24 18.09
N VAL A 26 -9.33 -1.08 16.80
CA VAL A 26 -8.75 -2.17 16.00
C VAL A 26 -7.34 -2.47 16.50
N SER A 27 -7.09 -3.75 16.80
CA SER A 27 -5.78 -4.23 17.26
C SER A 27 -5.44 -5.57 16.59
N PHE A 28 -4.25 -5.66 16.03
CA PHE A 28 -3.68 -6.92 15.49
C PHE A 28 -2.18 -6.75 15.26
N VAL A 29 -1.54 -7.87 14.96
CA VAL A 29 -0.11 -7.96 14.65
C VAL A 29 0.05 -8.77 13.36
N VAL A 30 1.02 -8.40 12.53
CA VAL A 30 1.43 -9.17 11.35
C VAL A 30 2.92 -9.47 11.48
N GLU A 31 3.27 -10.73 11.36
CA GLU A 31 4.65 -11.18 11.45
C GLU A 31 5.41 -10.95 10.14
N ARG A 32 6.73 -10.96 10.20
CA ARG A 32 7.56 -10.83 8.99
C ARG A 32 7.38 -12.02 8.07
N GLY A 33 7.18 -11.76 6.79
CA GLY A 33 6.98 -12.79 5.76
C GLY A 33 5.59 -13.40 5.74
N GLU A 34 4.67 -12.87 6.56
CA GLU A 34 3.28 -13.32 6.61
C GLU A 34 2.44 -12.65 5.51
N ILE A 35 1.51 -13.42 4.92
CA ILE A 35 0.40 -12.88 4.12
C ILE A 35 -0.80 -12.75 5.04
N PHE A 36 -1.18 -11.50 5.30
CA PHE A 36 -2.29 -11.19 6.20
C PHE A 36 -3.49 -10.64 5.44
N GLY A 37 -4.68 -11.19 5.68
CA GLY A 37 -5.93 -10.78 5.03
C GLY A 37 -6.88 -10.06 5.98
N LEU A 38 -7.40 -8.91 5.55
CA LEU A 38 -8.52 -8.22 6.20
C LEU A 38 -9.81 -8.54 5.43
N ILE A 39 -10.73 -9.24 6.09
CA ILE A 39 -12.00 -9.65 5.51
C ILE A 39 -13.14 -8.89 6.20
N GLY A 40 -14.10 -8.46 5.41
CA GLY A 40 -15.28 -7.77 5.91
C GLY A 40 -16.11 -7.16 4.78
N PRO A 41 -17.36 -6.79 5.05
CA PRO A 41 -18.25 -6.19 4.06
C PRO A 41 -17.75 -4.81 3.62
N ASP A 42 -18.35 -4.29 2.55
CA ASP A 42 -18.11 -2.91 2.15
C ASP A 42 -18.53 -1.95 3.25
N GLY A 43 -17.71 -0.92 3.47
CA GLY A 43 -17.92 0.02 4.58
C GLY A 43 -17.40 -0.43 5.95
N ALA A 44 -16.81 -1.64 6.08
CA ALA A 44 -16.24 -2.15 7.33
C ALA A 44 -14.95 -1.43 7.80
N GLY A 45 -14.49 -0.40 7.09
CA GLY A 45 -13.29 0.35 7.48
C GLY A 45 -11.97 -0.19 6.93
N LYS A 46 -11.96 -1.27 6.12
CA LYS A 46 -10.74 -1.86 5.56
C LYS A 46 -9.85 -0.84 4.85
N SER A 47 -10.42 -0.07 3.92
CA SER A 47 -9.68 0.96 3.18
C SER A 47 -9.19 2.10 4.09
N THR A 48 -9.94 2.44 5.13
CA THR A 48 -9.53 3.42 6.13
C THR A 48 -8.30 2.94 6.88
N LEU A 49 -8.29 1.68 7.30
CA LEU A 49 -7.14 1.07 7.98
C LEU A 49 -5.90 1.03 7.07
N PHE A 50 -6.05 0.57 5.81
CA PHE A 50 -4.94 0.58 4.85
C PHE A 50 -4.36 1.98 4.64
N ARG A 51 -5.22 3.01 4.55
CA ARG A 51 -4.74 4.41 4.43
C ARG A 51 -3.98 4.87 5.67
N ILE A 52 -4.35 4.44 6.86
CA ILE A 52 -3.61 4.75 8.09
C ILE A 52 -2.25 4.05 8.05
N LEU A 53 -2.21 2.76 7.77
CA LEU A 53 -0.96 1.98 7.69
C LEU A 53 -0.01 2.51 6.61
N THR A 54 -0.53 2.95 5.48
CA THR A 54 0.27 3.54 4.39
C THR A 54 0.53 5.04 4.56
N THR A 55 0.24 5.59 5.74
CA THR A 55 0.52 7.00 6.10
C THR A 55 -0.24 8.05 5.27
N LEU A 56 -1.34 7.66 4.64
CA LEU A 56 -2.21 8.55 3.86
C LEU A 56 -3.31 9.19 4.70
N LEU A 57 -3.50 8.69 5.93
CA LEU A 57 -4.53 9.14 6.85
C LEU A 57 -4.01 9.00 8.29
N LEU A 58 -4.35 9.94 9.16
CA LEU A 58 -4.07 9.85 10.59
C LEU A 58 -5.22 9.17 11.33
N ALA A 59 -4.88 8.28 12.25
CA ALA A 59 -5.83 7.74 13.22
C ALA A 59 -6.27 8.83 14.22
N ASP A 60 -7.47 8.73 14.73
CA ASP A 60 -7.95 9.62 15.80
C ASP A 60 -7.55 9.10 17.17
N LYS A 61 -7.39 7.77 17.30
CA LYS A 61 -6.98 7.08 18.52
C LYS A 61 -6.08 5.90 18.20
N GLY A 62 -5.33 5.46 19.21
CA GLY A 62 -4.44 4.30 19.10
C GLY A 62 -3.16 4.59 18.37
N THR A 63 -2.38 3.55 18.11
CA THR A 63 -1.07 3.63 17.45
C THR A 63 -0.92 2.52 16.43
N ALA A 64 -0.13 2.77 15.40
CA ALA A 64 0.28 1.73 14.47
C ALA A 64 1.75 1.91 14.09
N THR A 65 2.46 0.80 13.94
CA THR A 65 3.85 0.80 13.50
C THR A 65 4.05 -0.15 12.32
N ILE A 66 4.97 0.21 11.42
CA ILE A 66 5.43 -0.63 10.32
C ILE A 66 6.94 -0.75 10.38
N GLY A 67 7.44 -1.99 10.52
CA GLY A 67 8.85 -2.24 10.71
C GLY A 67 9.45 -1.49 11.91
N GLY A 68 8.68 -1.32 12.98
CA GLY A 68 9.04 -0.57 14.16
C GLY A 68 8.89 0.96 14.04
N LEU A 69 8.54 1.49 12.87
CA LEU A 69 8.37 2.92 12.62
C LEU A 69 6.91 3.33 12.86
N ASP A 70 6.70 4.42 13.59
CA ASP A 70 5.38 4.97 13.87
C ASP A 70 4.75 5.63 12.62
N VAL A 71 3.52 5.23 12.27
CA VAL A 71 2.86 5.70 11.03
C VAL A 71 2.52 7.19 11.04
N ALA A 72 2.39 7.81 12.21
CA ALA A 72 2.04 9.22 12.34
C ALA A 72 3.28 10.12 12.27
N THR A 73 4.39 9.71 12.88
CA THR A 73 5.59 10.54 13.05
C THR A 73 6.72 10.20 12.10
N GLU A 74 6.87 8.92 11.72
CA GLU A 74 7.96 8.44 10.86
C GLU A 74 7.52 8.10 9.43
N TYR A 75 6.44 8.75 8.98
CA TYR A 75 5.80 8.50 7.69
C TYR A 75 6.74 8.61 6.48
N LYS A 76 7.74 9.49 6.53
CA LYS A 76 8.70 9.66 5.43
C LYS A 76 9.51 8.38 5.20
N GLN A 77 9.98 7.76 6.29
CA GLN A 77 10.75 6.52 6.21
C GLN A 77 9.87 5.34 5.80
N ILE A 78 8.61 5.28 6.30
CA ILE A 78 7.66 4.24 5.93
C ILE A 78 7.38 4.27 4.43
N ARG A 79 7.15 5.45 3.86
CA ARG A 79 6.85 5.62 2.43
C ARG A 79 7.95 5.15 1.48
N THR A 80 9.19 5.02 1.95
CA THR A 80 10.28 4.43 1.16
C THR A 80 10.32 2.91 1.22
N LYS A 81 9.54 2.29 2.11
CA LYS A 81 9.56 0.85 2.38
C LYS A 81 8.27 0.12 2.03
N VAL A 82 7.17 0.85 1.83
CA VAL A 82 5.85 0.26 1.57
C VAL A 82 5.37 0.59 0.17
N GLY A 83 4.74 -0.38 -0.47
CA GLY A 83 3.93 -0.18 -1.66
C GLY A 83 2.44 -0.20 -1.30
N TYR A 84 1.65 0.67 -1.91
CA TYR A 84 0.21 0.71 -1.74
C TYR A 84 -0.50 0.63 -3.08
N MET A 85 -1.34 -0.38 -3.22
CA MET A 85 -2.22 -0.53 -4.38
C MET A 85 -3.67 -0.32 -3.94
N PRO A 86 -4.28 0.83 -4.29
CA PRO A 86 -5.66 1.09 -3.93
C PRO A 86 -6.63 0.20 -4.72
N GLY A 87 -7.81 -0.06 -4.14
CA GLY A 87 -8.86 -0.85 -4.79
C GLY A 87 -9.54 -0.18 -6.00
N ARG A 88 -9.15 1.06 -6.32
CA ARG A 88 -9.57 1.77 -7.53
C ARG A 88 -8.38 1.88 -8.48
N PHE A 89 -8.67 1.90 -9.78
CA PHE A 89 -7.67 2.14 -10.79
C PHE A 89 -6.88 3.43 -10.48
N SER A 90 -5.58 3.30 -10.27
CA SER A 90 -4.72 4.39 -9.76
C SER A 90 -3.60 4.78 -10.71
N LEU A 91 -3.49 4.12 -11.86
CA LEU A 91 -2.52 4.49 -12.89
C LEU A 91 -2.99 5.74 -13.65
N TYR A 92 -2.07 6.44 -14.25
CA TYR A 92 -2.36 7.54 -15.17
C TYR A 92 -2.96 6.95 -16.45
N GLN A 93 -4.26 7.15 -16.64
CA GLN A 93 -5.03 6.50 -17.71
C GLN A 93 -4.60 6.91 -19.11
N ASP A 94 -4.13 8.15 -19.26
CA ASP A 94 -3.67 8.71 -20.54
C ASP A 94 -2.25 8.28 -20.92
N LEU A 95 -1.48 7.79 -19.95
CA LEU A 95 -0.16 7.22 -20.16
C LEU A 95 -0.25 5.74 -20.54
N SER A 96 0.71 5.29 -21.35
CA SER A 96 0.89 3.87 -21.62
C SER A 96 1.32 3.10 -20.37
N VAL A 97 1.29 1.78 -20.43
CA VAL A 97 1.82 0.91 -19.36
C VAL A 97 3.29 1.22 -19.11
N GLU A 98 4.09 1.33 -20.18
CA GLU A 98 5.52 1.63 -20.11
C GLU A 98 5.79 2.99 -19.46
N GLU A 99 5.08 4.04 -19.88
CA GLU A 99 5.20 5.38 -19.30
C GLU A 99 4.80 5.43 -17.81
N ASN A 100 3.76 4.67 -17.41
CA ASN A 100 3.42 4.55 -16.00
C ASN A 100 4.53 3.90 -15.19
N LEU A 101 5.12 2.80 -15.70
CA LEU A 101 6.22 2.11 -15.03
C LEU A 101 7.45 3.01 -14.89
N GLU A 102 7.84 3.72 -15.94
CA GLU A 102 8.95 4.67 -15.92
C GLU A 102 8.71 5.83 -14.96
N PHE A 103 7.48 6.37 -14.95
CA PHE A 103 7.09 7.42 -14.02
C PHE A 103 7.28 6.97 -12.56
N PHE A 104 6.71 5.83 -12.17
CA PHE A 104 6.84 5.34 -10.81
C PHE A 104 8.27 4.94 -10.47
N ALA A 105 9.01 4.31 -11.37
CA ALA A 105 10.43 4.03 -11.17
C ALA A 105 11.22 5.31 -10.87
N THR A 106 10.97 6.38 -11.61
CA THR A 106 11.60 7.69 -11.40
C THR A 106 11.23 8.27 -10.02
N VAL A 107 9.96 8.20 -9.62
CA VAL A 107 9.50 8.69 -8.31
C VAL A 107 10.19 7.95 -7.16
N PHE A 108 10.46 6.67 -7.33
CA PHE A 108 11.15 5.85 -6.34
C PHE A 108 12.68 5.79 -6.51
N HIS A 109 13.25 6.67 -7.38
CA HIS A 109 14.69 6.77 -7.62
C HIS A 109 15.34 5.46 -8.08
N THR A 110 14.66 4.73 -8.95
CA THR A 110 15.11 3.48 -9.56
C THR A 110 14.74 3.45 -11.04
N THR A 111 15.01 2.34 -11.72
CA THR A 111 14.61 2.10 -13.11
C THR A 111 13.85 0.79 -13.24
N VAL A 112 13.07 0.65 -14.30
CA VAL A 112 12.39 -0.61 -14.63
C VAL A 112 13.41 -1.72 -14.85
N GLN A 113 14.54 -1.41 -15.48
CA GLN A 113 15.59 -2.37 -15.79
C GLN A 113 16.26 -2.94 -14.53
N GLU A 114 16.53 -2.11 -13.52
CA GLU A 114 17.10 -2.56 -12.24
C GLU A 114 16.19 -3.54 -11.50
N ASN A 115 14.90 -3.43 -11.70
CA ASN A 115 13.88 -4.26 -11.03
C ASN A 115 13.31 -5.35 -11.96
N TYR A 116 13.81 -5.48 -13.18
CA TYR A 116 13.22 -6.38 -14.17
C TYR A 116 13.14 -7.83 -13.68
N ASP A 117 14.19 -8.35 -13.04
CA ASP A 117 14.22 -9.72 -12.53
C ASP A 117 13.17 -9.99 -11.45
N LEU A 118 12.74 -8.97 -10.71
CA LEU A 118 11.68 -9.10 -9.70
C LEU A 118 10.28 -9.19 -10.31
N ILE A 119 10.07 -8.59 -11.48
CA ILE A 119 8.75 -8.44 -12.09
C ILE A 119 8.57 -9.24 -13.38
N LYS A 120 9.64 -9.83 -13.93
CA LYS A 120 9.65 -10.45 -15.28
C LYS A 120 8.51 -11.43 -15.51
N ASP A 121 8.22 -12.30 -14.55
CA ASP A 121 7.21 -13.35 -14.71
C ASP A 121 5.79 -12.78 -14.89
N ILE A 122 5.52 -11.62 -14.26
CA ILE A 122 4.27 -10.89 -14.40
C ILE A 122 4.35 -9.93 -15.60
N TYR A 123 5.47 -9.22 -15.73
CA TYR A 123 5.66 -8.21 -16.77
C TYR A 123 5.59 -8.79 -18.18
N GLN A 124 6.11 -9.99 -18.42
CA GLN A 124 6.04 -10.68 -19.72
C GLN A 124 4.61 -10.87 -20.22
N GLN A 125 3.63 -10.97 -19.32
CA GLN A 125 2.21 -11.07 -19.70
C GLN A 125 1.65 -9.73 -20.17
N ILE A 126 2.20 -8.62 -19.68
CA ILE A 126 1.75 -7.25 -19.99
C ILE A 126 2.60 -6.62 -21.10
N GLU A 127 3.82 -7.08 -21.27
CA GLU A 127 4.80 -6.52 -22.22
C GLU A 127 4.27 -6.38 -23.67
N PRO A 128 3.48 -7.31 -24.24
CA PRO A 128 2.88 -7.13 -25.55
C PRO A 128 1.96 -5.91 -25.65
N PHE A 129 1.45 -5.45 -24.51
CA PHE A 129 0.54 -4.31 -24.39
C PHE A 129 1.20 -3.05 -23.85
N ARG A 130 2.51 -3.04 -23.64
CA ARG A 130 3.25 -1.96 -22.97
C ARG A 130 3.00 -0.56 -23.53
N LYS A 131 2.73 -0.47 -24.84
CA LYS A 131 2.42 0.80 -25.52
C LYS A 131 0.95 1.20 -25.50
N ARG A 132 0.06 0.36 -24.96
CA ARG A 132 -1.35 0.71 -24.81
C ARG A 132 -1.53 1.67 -23.63
N ARG A 133 -2.44 2.62 -23.78
CA ARG A 133 -2.85 3.48 -22.67
C ARG A 133 -3.42 2.64 -21.54
N ALA A 134 -3.02 2.98 -20.31
CA ALA A 134 -3.46 2.24 -19.13
C ALA A 134 -4.99 2.25 -18.98
N GLY A 135 -5.65 3.34 -19.33
CA GLY A 135 -7.12 3.44 -19.32
C GLY A 135 -7.84 2.56 -20.36
N ALA A 136 -7.11 2.02 -21.35
CA ALA A 136 -7.65 1.09 -22.34
C ALA A 136 -7.45 -0.39 -21.98
N LEU A 137 -6.80 -0.67 -20.86
CA LEU A 137 -6.70 -2.00 -20.30
C LEU A 137 -7.95 -2.25 -19.46
N SER A 138 -8.83 -3.10 -19.95
CA SER A 138 -9.94 -3.60 -19.13
C SER A 138 -9.39 -4.49 -18.04
N GLY A 139 -9.78 -4.23 -16.80
CA GLY A 139 -9.56 -5.16 -15.72
C GLY A 139 -10.33 -6.45 -15.91
#